data_8f893a72482c2c86fae52f4f05d98260
#
_entry.id   8f893a72482c2c86fae52f4f05d98260
#
_cell.length_a   1.000
_cell.length_b   1.000
_cell.length_c   1.000
_cell.angle_alpha   90.00
_cell.angle_beta   90.00
_cell.angle_gamma   90.00
#
_symmetry.space_group_name_H-M   'P 1'
#
loop_
_entity.id
_entity.type
_entity.pdbx_description
1 polymer ?
#
loop_
_entity_poly.entity_id
_entity_poly.type
_entity_poly.pdbx_seq_one_letter_code
_entity_poly.pdbx_strand_id
1 'polypeptide(L)'
;MKKVLIILMAALLLVGCGNTSDKKVNTDEKVETDQKVSTDENVKYEKYSSTMTGAFDTVIQSTVFEKDEETAREYLNYIEDRYMELHKKFDSFNNYDGIVNVKTINDNAGEKPVKVDDEIFDLIEFSLNAGENYSHKTNILVGPLTELWTKYRDAYAYDEQLTMPSEEEMKAKEAEVTAMFGSPIPTEEEISKILHDISISVIELDPQNKTVFLKPKGMKLDVGSVAKGYASEMIKRELEEKGVTAALISAGGNIVSAGDVTKVREPGNQFYTIGVESPDGENFEKFDGIVAKLKITNESVVTSGDYQRFFEAEGKRYCHIIDPDTGYPANYWRSVTVVVNDSGLADFLSTALFVMSPSEVEEFMNAHKDVKALFVTDDGNIQLWGDMNDMVIGD
;
A
#
# COMPACT_ATOMS: atom_id res chain seq x y z
N MET A 1 -6.68 -25.03 6.79
CA MET A 1 -5.94 -23.76 6.73
C MET A 1 -4.62 -24.03 6.00
N LYS A 2 -4.62 -23.90 4.68
CA LYS A 2 -3.41 -23.94 3.86
C LYS A 2 -3.00 -22.48 3.61
N LYS A 3 -1.79 -22.11 4.00
CA LYS A 3 -1.22 -20.80 3.74
C LYS A 3 -1.00 -20.68 2.24
N VAL A 4 -1.71 -19.79 1.58
CA VAL A 4 -1.39 -19.35 0.22
C VAL A 4 -0.12 -18.51 0.34
N LEU A 5 0.99 -19.07 -0.08
CA LEU A 5 2.26 -18.35 -0.20
C LEU A 5 2.21 -17.54 -1.50
N ILE A 6 1.80 -16.28 -1.39
CA ILE A 6 1.91 -15.34 -2.50
C ILE A 6 3.40 -15.04 -2.67
N ILE A 7 4.00 -15.54 -3.74
CA ILE A 7 5.34 -15.14 -4.14
C ILE A 7 5.21 -13.72 -4.69
N LEU A 8 5.37 -12.72 -3.82
CA LEU A 8 5.69 -11.38 -4.24
C LEU A 8 7.13 -11.39 -4.75
N MET A 9 7.31 -11.35 -6.07
CA MET A 9 8.58 -10.89 -6.64
C MET A 9 8.67 -9.38 -6.33
N ALA A 10 9.22 -9.05 -5.17
CA ALA A 10 9.67 -7.70 -4.92
C ALA A 10 10.97 -7.51 -5.71
N ALA A 11 10.90 -6.74 -6.79
CA ALA A 11 12.08 -6.30 -7.51
C ALA A 11 12.99 -5.54 -6.55
N LEU A 12 14.19 -6.08 -6.34
CA LEU A 12 15.26 -5.42 -5.59
C LEU A 12 15.69 -4.17 -6.38
N LEU A 13 15.30 -3.00 -5.92
CA LEU A 13 15.90 -1.75 -6.37
C LEU A 13 17.28 -1.62 -5.72
N LEU A 14 18.27 -2.29 -6.31
CA LEU A 14 19.67 -2.02 -6.08
C LEU A 14 20.10 -0.81 -6.92
N VAL A 15 20.19 0.35 -6.31
CA VAL A 15 20.99 1.44 -6.87
C VAL A 15 22.44 1.13 -6.60
N GLY A 16 23.12 0.51 -7.57
CA GLY A 16 24.55 0.24 -7.53
C GLY A 16 25.03 -0.24 -8.88
N CYS A 17 25.80 0.55 -9.58
CA CYS A 17 26.55 0.09 -10.76
C CYS A 17 27.58 -0.95 -10.38
N GLY A 18 27.60 -2.11 -11.08
CA GLY A 18 28.81 -2.90 -11.22
C GLY A 18 28.69 -4.40 -10.92
N ASN A 19 28.65 -5.17 -12.00
CA ASN A 19 29.09 -6.57 -12.21
C ASN A 19 28.54 -7.73 -11.37
N THR A 20 27.94 -8.60 -12.17
CA THR A 20 27.43 -9.96 -11.97
C THR A 20 28.32 -10.93 -11.20
N SER A 21 27.72 -11.67 -10.25
CA SER A 21 27.84 -13.14 -10.16
C SER A 21 26.88 -13.73 -9.12
N ASP A 22 26.17 -14.78 -9.52
CA ASP A 22 25.20 -15.55 -8.72
C ASP A 22 25.77 -16.07 -7.40
N LYS A 23 25.07 -15.79 -6.27
CA LYS A 23 25.18 -16.63 -5.06
C LYS A 23 23.91 -16.61 -4.23
N LYS A 24 23.57 -17.79 -3.72
CA LYS A 24 22.45 -18.15 -2.85
C LYS A 24 22.35 -17.24 -1.61
N VAL A 25 21.12 -16.83 -1.29
CA VAL A 25 20.75 -16.06 -0.11
C VAL A 25 21.01 -16.90 1.15
N ASN A 26 21.94 -16.44 1.97
CA ASN A 26 22.10 -16.85 3.37
C ASN A 26 21.77 -15.63 4.25
N THR A 27 21.01 -15.86 5.32
CA THR A 27 20.41 -14.83 6.19
C THR A 27 21.41 -14.11 7.11
N ASP A 28 22.71 -14.13 6.83
CA ASP A 28 23.77 -13.49 7.63
C ASP A 28 24.87 -12.87 6.75
N GLU A 29 24.52 -12.01 5.78
CA GLU A 29 25.56 -11.30 5.02
C GLU A 29 25.59 -9.81 5.38
N LYS A 30 26.78 -9.39 5.90
CA LYS A 30 27.23 -8.01 5.92
C LYS A 30 27.13 -7.44 4.51
N VAL A 31 26.27 -6.44 4.31
CA VAL A 31 26.28 -5.65 3.09
C VAL A 31 27.53 -4.78 3.10
N GLU A 32 28.43 -5.01 2.14
CA GLU A 32 29.60 -4.18 1.93
C GLU A 32 29.17 -2.73 1.64
N THR A 33 29.80 -1.83 2.37
CA THR A 33 29.61 -0.41 2.33
C THR A 33 30.35 0.19 1.14
N ASP A 34 29.64 0.55 0.08
CA ASP A 34 30.16 1.50 -0.91
C ASP A 34 29.31 2.76 -0.93
N GLN A 35 29.71 3.73 -0.14
CA GLN A 35 29.75 5.17 -0.40
C GLN A 35 29.98 5.94 0.88
N LYS A 36 31.14 6.61 0.95
CA LYS A 36 31.47 7.60 1.98
C LYS A 36 30.63 8.85 1.74
N VAL A 37 29.86 9.25 2.72
CA VAL A 37 29.13 10.52 2.72
C VAL A 37 29.58 11.35 3.90
N SER A 38 29.94 12.61 3.69
CA SER A 38 30.32 13.56 4.75
C SER A 38 29.86 14.95 4.38
N THR A 39 29.06 15.56 5.24
CA THR A 39 28.69 16.99 5.15
C THR A 39 29.22 17.83 6.34
N ASP A 40 29.70 17.17 7.40
CA ASP A 40 30.47 17.80 8.47
C ASP A 40 31.88 17.23 8.43
N GLU A 41 32.91 18.03 8.43
CA GLU A 41 34.32 17.63 8.13
C GLU A 41 34.86 16.44 8.95
N ASN A 42 34.09 15.89 9.91
CA ASN A 42 34.46 14.77 10.77
C ASN A 42 33.39 13.70 11.05
N VAL A 43 32.17 13.78 10.50
CA VAL A 43 31.11 12.81 10.76
C VAL A 43 30.83 11.98 9.51
N LYS A 44 31.07 10.66 9.60
CA LYS A 44 30.75 9.69 8.55
C LYS A 44 29.46 8.97 8.93
N TYR A 45 28.46 9.02 8.06
CA TYR A 45 27.26 8.20 8.16
C TYR A 45 27.39 6.95 7.28
N GLU A 46 26.93 5.82 7.78
CA GLU A 46 26.91 4.55 7.05
C GLU A 46 25.46 4.09 6.84
N LYS A 47 25.24 3.33 5.78
CA LYS A 47 23.95 2.76 5.42
C LYS A 47 23.77 1.41 6.08
N TYR A 48 22.67 1.22 6.82
CA TYR A 48 22.26 -0.05 7.40
C TYR A 48 20.86 -0.38 6.91
N SER A 49 20.58 -1.65 6.63
CA SER A 49 19.30 -2.07 6.08
C SER A 49 18.82 -3.36 6.71
N SER A 50 17.50 -3.49 6.83
CA SER A 50 16.81 -4.74 7.18
C SER A 50 15.67 -5.02 6.22
N THR A 51 15.23 -6.28 6.18
CA THR A 51 14.07 -6.72 5.41
C THR A 51 13.27 -7.66 6.27
N MET A 52 11.97 -7.34 6.43
CA MET A 52 11.04 -8.18 7.18
C MET A 52 9.85 -8.58 6.32
N THR A 53 9.19 -9.67 6.73
CA THR A 53 7.93 -10.17 6.18
C THR A 53 6.97 -10.49 7.33
N GLY A 54 5.68 -10.70 7.01
CA GLY A 54 4.70 -11.10 8.02
C GLY A 54 3.91 -9.95 8.64
N ALA A 55 4.14 -8.70 8.20
CA ALA A 55 3.28 -7.56 8.52
C ALA A 55 2.63 -7.02 7.25
N PHE A 56 1.34 -6.68 7.32
CA PHE A 56 0.54 -6.10 6.23
C PHE A 56 0.57 -6.88 4.90
N ASP A 57 0.79 -8.21 4.96
CA ASP A 57 0.89 -9.11 3.82
C ASP A 57 1.88 -8.65 2.75
N THR A 58 2.98 -8.03 3.17
CA THR A 58 3.99 -7.48 2.27
C THR A 58 5.41 -7.67 2.77
N VAL A 59 6.37 -7.34 1.91
CA VAL A 59 7.78 -7.19 2.28
C VAL A 59 8.02 -5.74 2.71
N ILE A 60 8.64 -5.56 3.87
CA ILE A 60 9.03 -4.24 4.38
C ILE A 60 10.55 -4.17 4.37
N GLN A 61 11.07 -3.18 3.66
CA GLN A 61 12.50 -2.89 3.58
C GLN A 61 12.78 -1.55 4.27
N SER A 62 13.68 -1.58 5.23
CA SER A 62 14.07 -0.40 6.00
C SER A 62 15.54 -0.10 5.79
N THR A 63 15.86 1.15 5.55
CA THR A 63 17.24 1.66 5.45
C THR A 63 17.38 2.83 6.40
N VAL A 64 18.43 2.79 7.22
CA VAL A 64 18.78 3.84 8.19
C VAL A 64 20.21 4.28 7.90
N PHE A 65 20.45 5.59 8.00
CA PHE A 65 21.78 6.19 7.88
C PHE A 65 22.17 6.75 9.23
N GLU A 66 23.17 6.11 9.86
CA GLU A 66 23.65 6.48 11.19
C GLU A 66 25.18 6.42 11.29
N LYS A 67 25.72 7.01 12.36
CA LYS A 67 27.17 7.08 12.63
C LYS A 67 27.74 5.75 13.05
N ASP A 68 26.94 4.90 13.68
CA ASP A 68 27.36 3.61 14.21
C ASP A 68 26.27 2.55 14.06
N GLU A 69 26.70 1.30 14.04
CA GLU A 69 25.85 0.13 13.85
C GLU A 69 24.90 -0.11 15.02
N GLU A 70 25.28 0.21 16.24
CA GLU A 70 24.47 -0.03 17.45
C GLU A 70 23.19 0.83 17.39
N THR A 71 23.34 2.13 17.18
CA THR A 71 22.23 3.07 16.99
C THR A 71 21.36 2.70 15.80
N ALA A 72 21.97 2.32 14.66
CA ALA A 72 21.23 1.91 13.50
C ALA A 72 20.38 0.66 13.75
N ARG A 73 20.91 -0.34 14.46
CA ARG A 73 20.17 -1.56 14.83
C ARG A 73 19.02 -1.27 15.78
N GLU A 74 19.16 -0.34 16.71
CA GLU A 74 18.06 0.09 17.59
C GLU A 74 16.88 0.63 16.76
N TYR A 75 17.14 1.48 15.76
CA TYR A 75 16.09 2.00 14.88
C TYR A 75 15.50 0.90 13.99
N LEU A 76 16.30 0.03 13.39
CA LEU A 76 15.80 -1.05 12.54
C LEU A 76 14.91 -2.02 13.33
N ASN A 77 15.34 -2.44 14.52
CA ASN A 77 14.52 -3.29 15.41
C ASN A 77 13.22 -2.58 15.82
N TYR A 78 13.30 -1.28 16.14
CA TYR A 78 12.12 -0.50 16.47
C TYR A 78 11.11 -0.47 15.31
N ILE A 79 11.56 -0.25 14.08
CA ILE A 79 10.71 -0.28 12.89
C ILE A 79 10.01 -1.64 12.74
N GLU A 80 10.76 -2.73 12.87
CA GLU A 80 10.22 -4.09 12.74
C GLU A 80 9.16 -4.39 13.81
N ASP A 81 9.47 -4.10 15.08
CA ASP A 81 8.55 -4.33 16.21
C ASP A 81 7.26 -3.50 16.05
N ARG A 82 7.40 -2.24 15.63
CA ARG A 82 6.25 -1.34 15.44
C ARG A 82 5.34 -1.78 14.29
N TYR A 83 5.92 -2.20 13.14
CA TYR A 83 5.10 -2.75 12.06
C TYR A 83 4.36 -4.02 12.48
N MET A 84 4.98 -4.90 13.24
CA MET A 84 4.32 -6.11 13.75
C MET A 84 3.21 -5.80 14.75
N GLU A 85 3.38 -4.79 15.58
CA GLU A 85 2.35 -4.32 16.52
C GLU A 85 1.16 -3.72 15.78
N LEU A 86 1.41 -2.74 14.89
CA LEU A 86 0.39 -2.04 14.12
C LEU A 86 -0.36 -2.98 13.17
N HIS A 87 0.34 -3.95 12.55
CA HIS A 87 -0.31 -4.99 11.76
C HIS A 87 -1.40 -5.73 12.55
N LYS A 88 -1.09 -6.16 13.77
CA LYS A 88 -2.08 -6.88 14.60
C LYS A 88 -3.26 -5.99 14.99
N LYS A 89 -3.03 -4.70 15.25
CA LYS A 89 -4.08 -3.74 15.60
C LYS A 89 -4.98 -3.40 14.42
N PHE A 90 -4.40 -3.25 13.22
CA PHE A 90 -5.12 -2.84 12.02
C PHE A 90 -5.67 -4.03 11.20
N ASP A 91 -5.42 -5.27 11.64
CA ASP A 91 -5.91 -6.46 10.95
C ASP A 91 -7.43 -6.55 10.99
N SER A 92 -8.05 -6.58 9.80
CA SER A 92 -9.50 -6.72 9.59
C SER A 92 -9.95 -8.19 9.49
N PHE A 93 -9.01 -9.14 9.43
CA PHE A 93 -9.25 -10.53 9.06
C PHE A 93 -9.02 -11.53 10.20
N ASN A 94 -8.02 -11.28 11.06
CA ASN A 94 -7.61 -12.21 12.10
C ASN A 94 -7.71 -11.60 13.49
N ASN A 95 -8.10 -12.44 14.47
CA ASN A 95 -8.05 -12.12 15.89
C ASN A 95 -6.72 -12.56 16.49
N TYR A 96 -6.21 -11.83 17.47
CA TYR A 96 -5.00 -12.14 18.23
C TYR A 96 -5.33 -12.16 19.73
N ASP A 97 -4.75 -13.12 20.46
CA ASP A 97 -5.00 -13.29 21.89
C ASP A 97 -4.62 -12.02 22.66
N GLY A 98 -5.59 -11.45 23.38
CA GLY A 98 -5.40 -10.27 24.20
C GLY A 98 -5.34 -8.93 23.44
N ILE A 99 -5.51 -8.92 22.12
CA ILE A 99 -5.50 -7.71 21.30
C ILE A 99 -6.92 -7.41 20.80
N VAL A 100 -7.40 -6.21 21.09
CA VAL A 100 -8.56 -5.61 20.43
C VAL A 100 -8.08 -4.95 19.15
N ASN A 101 -8.68 -5.29 18.00
CA ASN A 101 -8.26 -4.82 16.69
C ASN A 101 -9.46 -4.52 15.77
N VAL A 102 -9.21 -4.17 14.51
CA VAL A 102 -10.26 -3.88 13.52
C VAL A 102 -11.17 -5.10 13.33
N LYS A 103 -10.63 -6.34 13.35
CA LYS A 103 -11.43 -7.57 13.30
C LYS A 103 -12.40 -7.68 14.47
N THR A 104 -11.96 -7.27 15.68
CA THR A 104 -12.83 -7.24 16.86
C THR A 104 -14.03 -6.30 16.67
N ILE A 105 -13.83 -5.15 16.02
CA ILE A 105 -14.92 -4.22 15.66
C ILE A 105 -15.88 -4.91 14.68
N ASN A 106 -15.34 -5.54 13.64
CA ASN A 106 -16.12 -6.25 12.61
C ASN A 106 -16.97 -7.40 13.22
N ASP A 107 -16.39 -8.15 14.15
CA ASP A 107 -17.09 -9.27 14.83
C ASP A 107 -18.24 -8.81 15.74
N ASN A 108 -18.24 -7.55 16.18
CA ASN A 108 -19.27 -6.96 17.04
C ASN A 108 -20.25 -6.06 16.28
N ALA A 109 -20.19 -6.05 14.94
CA ALA A 109 -21.09 -5.23 14.11
C ALA A 109 -22.57 -5.59 14.34
N GLY A 110 -23.39 -4.58 14.60
CA GLY A 110 -24.81 -4.72 14.93
C GLY A 110 -25.10 -5.25 16.35
N GLU A 111 -24.09 -5.47 17.19
CA GLU A 111 -24.26 -6.00 18.53
C GLU A 111 -23.95 -4.97 19.62
N LYS A 112 -22.77 -4.38 19.63
CA LYS A 112 -22.35 -3.40 20.64
C LYS A 112 -21.15 -2.55 20.18
N PRO A 113 -20.96 -1.35 20.74
CA PRO A 113 -19.73 -0.60 20.60
C PRO A 113 -18.52 -1.36 21.14
N VAL A 114 -17.38 -1.23 20.46
CA VAL A 114 -16.10 -1.83 20.85
C VAL A 114 -15.16 -0.71 21.29
N LYS A 115 -14.64 -0.84 22.53
CA LYS A 115 -13.58 0.05 23.00
C LYS A 115 -12.26 -0.37 22.37
N VAL A 116 -11.57 0.59 21.76
CA VAL A 116 -10.29 0.40 21.09
C VAL A 116 -9.21 1.29 21.72
N ASP A 117 -7.94 1.07 21.37
CA ASP A 117 -6.88 2.02 21.73
C ASP A 117 -6.89 3.26 20.81
N ASP A 118 -6.04 4.24 21.15
CA ASP A 118 -5.98 5.50 20.41
C ASP A 118 -5.56 5.28 18.96
N GLU A 119 -4.63 4.38 18.68
CA GLU A 119 -4.10 4.15 17.32
C GLU A 119 -5.14 3.60 16.36
N ILE A 120 -6.00 2.69 16.83
CA ILE A 120 -7.11 2.16 16.01
C ILE A 120 -8.19 3.23 15.83
N PHE A 121 -8.51 3.95 16.90
CA PHE A 121 -9.51 5.01 16.85
C PHE A 121 -9.08 6.11 15.87
N ASP A 122 -7.83 6.57 15.99
CA ASP A 122 -7.29 7.66 15.19
C ASP A 122 -7.13 7.27 13.71
N LEU A 123 -6.77 5.99 13.39
CA LEU A 123 -6.80 5.47 12.02
C LEU A 123 -8.19 5.56 11.39
N ILE A 124 -9.23 5.14 12.14
CA ILE A 124 -10.61 5.16 11.65
C ILE A 124 -11.09 6.60 11.48
N GLU A 125 -10.85 7.46 12.48
CA GLU A 125 -11.20 8.89 12.42
C GLU A 125 -10.48 9.59 11.26
N PHE A 126 -9.17 9.34 11.07
CA PHE A 126 -8.39 9.83 9.92
C PHE A 126 -9.03 9.41 8.59
N SER A 127 -9.39 8.14 8.46
CA SER A 127 -9.96 7.61 7.22
C SER A 127 -11.30 8.24 6.87
N LEU A 128 -12.18 8.44 7.86
CA LEU A 128 -13.47 9.10 7.67
C LEU A 128 -13.30 10.58 7.32
N ASN A 129 -12.43 11.28 8.04
CA ASN A 129 -12.11 12.69 7.76
C ASN A 129 -11.49 12.89 6.38
N ALA A 130 -10.60 12.00 5.95
CA ALA A 130 -10.03 12.04 4.60
C ALA A 130 -11.12 11.80 3.54
N GLY A 131 -12.08 10.91 3.81
CA GLY A 131 -13.25 10.68 2.97
C GLY A 131 -14.11 11.93 2.79
N GLU A 132 -14.32 12.70 3.85
CA GLU A 132 -15.10 13.96 3.82
C GLU A 132 -14.35 15.10 3.15
N ASN A 133 -13.02 15.20 3.40
CA ASN A 133 -12.23 16.36 2.96
C ASN A 133 -11.66 16.22 1.54
N TYR A 134 -11.41 14.98 1.08
CA TYR A 134 -10.79 14.72 -0.21
C TYR A 134 -11.70 13.94 -1.15
N SER A 135 -12.08 12.71 -0.80
CA SER A 135 -12.91 11.89 -1.68
C SER A 135 -13.52 10.67 -0.99
N HIS A 136 -14.80 10.43 -1.21
CA HIS A 136 -15.50 9.21 -0.78
C HIS A 136 -15.08 7.94 -1.57
N LYS A 137 -14.29 8.08 -2.65
CA LYS A 137 -13.82 6.97 -3.49
C LYS A 137 -12.87 6.03 -2.75
N THR A 138 -12.16 6.48 -1.72
CA THR A 138 -11.56 5.60 -0.72
C THR A 138 -12.49 5.52 0.49
N ASN A 139 -12.97 4.32 0.78
CA ASN A 139 -13.97 4.12 1.81
C ASN A 139 -13.68 2.85 2.62
N ILE A 140 -13.36 3.00 3.90
CA ILE A 140 -13.08 1.86 4.78
C ILE A 140 -14.31 1.00 5.13
N LEU A 141 -15.50 1.42 4.74
CA LEU A 141 -16.76 0.66 4.93
C LEU A 141 -17.04 -0.33 3.78
N VAL A 142 -16.13 -0.47 2.82
CA VAL A 142 -16.26 -1.43 1.69
C VAL A 142 -16.02 -2.89 2.07
N GLY A 143 -15.73 -3.19 3.33
CA GLY A 143 -15.37 -4.55 3.78
C GLY A 143 -16.31 -5.66 3.30
N PRO A 144 -17.65 -5.51 3.30
CA PRO A 144 -18.54 -6.53 2.74
C PRO A 144 -18.38 -6.73 1.22
N LEU A 145 -18.08 -5.67 0.45
CA LEU A 145 -17.76 -5.77 -0.99
C LEU A 145 -16.42 -6.47 -1.20
N THR A 146 -15.39 -6.07 -0.45
CA THR A 146 -14.07 -6.70 -0.50
C THR A 146 -14.19 -8.21 -0.21
N GLU A 147 -14.99 -8.60 0.78
CA GLU A 147 -15.23 -10.03 1.09
C GLU A 147 -15.91 -10.75 -0.07
N LEU A 148 -16.92 -10.14 -0.68
CA LEU A 148 -17.64 -10.71 -1.83
C LEU A 148 -16.68 -10.95 -3.00
N TRP A 149 -15.91 -9.92 -3.41
CA TRP A 149 -14.96 -10.03 -4.52
C TRP A 149 -13.78 -10.96 -4.22
N THR A 150 -13.31 -10.99 -2.97
CA THR A 150 -12.25 -11.91 -2.51
C THR A 150 -12.70 -13.36 -2.64
N LYS A 151 -13.96 -13.68 -2.30
CA LYS A 151 -14.53 -15.03 -2.46
C LYS A 151 -14.43 -15.53 -3.91
N TYR A 152 -14.70 -14.66 -4.89
CA TYR A 152 -14.56 -15.00 -6.31
C TYR A 152 -13.08 -15.11 -6.70
N ARG A 153 -12.26 -14.13 -6.35
CA ARG A 153 -10.81 -14.16 -6.62
C ARG A 153 -10.15 -15.43 -6.11
N ASP A 154 -10.47 -15.85 -4.88
CA ASP A 154 -9.88 -17.05 -4.29
C ASP A 154 -10.36 -18.33 -4.99
N ALA A 155 -11.57 -18.33 -5.57
CA ALA A 155 -12.05 -19.42 -6.40
C ALA A 155 -11.34 -19.48 -7.77
N TYR A 156 -10.87 -18.33 -8.29
CA TYR A 156 -10.05 -18.27 -9.50
C TYR A 156 -8.58 -18.61 -9.26
N ALA A 157 -8.14 -18.73 -8.01
CA ALA A 157 -6.75 -19.08 -7.72
C ALA A 157 -6.39 -20.43 -8.33
N TYR A 158 -5.23 -20.48 -9.01
CA TYR A 158 -4.64 -21.71 -9.51
C TYR A 158 -3.76 -22.34 -8.44
N ASP A 159 -3.70 -23.67 -8.40
CA ASP A 159 -2.66 -24.35 -7.60
C ASP A 159 -1.30 -23.94 -8.16
N GLU A 160 -0.35 -23.66 -7.25
CA GLU A 160 1.01 -23.10 -7.49
C GLU A 160 1.61 -23.51 -8.86
N GLN A 161 1.25 -22.80 -9.91
CA GLN A 161 1.87 -22.95 -11.23
C GLN A 161 2.76 -21.75 -11.47
N LEU A 162 4.01 -22.03 -11.82
CA LEU A 162 5.02 -21.01 -12.16
C LEU A 162 4.80 -20.40 -13.57
N THR A 163 3.75 -20.78 -14.27
CA THR A 163 3.45 -20.32 -15.63
C THR A 163 2.04 -19.75 -15.70
N MET A 164 1.87 -18.71 -16.48
CA MET A 164 0.54 -18.17 -16.78
C MET A 164 -0.36 -19.27 -17.35
N PRO A 165 -1.62 -19.39 -16.87
CA PRO A 165 -2.55 -20.39 -17.38
C PRO A 165 -2.85 -20.17 -18.86
N SER A 166 -3.05 -21.25 -19.60
CA SER A 166 -3.51 -21.19 -20.98
C SER A 166 -4.95 -20.69 -21.08
N GLU A 167 -5.35 -20.20 -22.24
CA GLU A 167 -6.73 -19.75 -22.50
C GLU A 167 -7.78 -20.86 -22.24
N GLU A 168 -7.42 -22.11 -22.47
CA GLU A 168 -8.29 -23.28 -22.21
C GLU A 168 -8.44 -23.51 -20.70
N GLU A 169 -7.36 -23.40 -19.92
CA GLU A 169 -7.37 -23.51 -18.44
C GLU A 169 -8.17 -22.36 -17.82
N MET A 170 -8.02 -21.13 -18.32
CA MET A 170 -8.82 -19.99 -17.87
C MET A 170 -10.32 -20.20 -18.10
N LYS A 171 -10.73 -20.68 -19.29
CA LYS A 171 -12.13 -20.99 -19.59
C LYS A 171 -12.69 -22.14 -18.74
N ALA A 172 -11.87 -23.16 -18.49
CA ALA A 172 -12.26 -24.26 -17.61
C ALA A 172 -12.48 -23.78 -16.16
N LYS A 173 -11.59 -22.90 -15.68
CA LYS A 173 -11.69 -22.31 -14.35
C LYS A 173 -12.92 -21.41 -14.20
N GLU A 174 -13.24 -20.61 -15.21
CA GLU A 174 -14.44 -19.79 -15.27
C GLU A 174 -15.73 -20.63 -15.23
N ALA A 175 -15.73 -21.76 -15.94
CA ALA A 175 -16.87 -22.70 -15.88
C ALA A 175 -17.01 -23.36 -14.51
N GLU A 176 -15.89 -23.68 -13.82
CA GLU A 176 -15.88 -24.22 -12.45
C GLU A 176 -16.46 -23.18 -11.47
N VAL A 177 -16.00 -21.93 -11.53
CA VAL A 177 -16.48 -20.84 -10.67
C VAL A 177 -17.96 -20.55 -10.93
N THR A 178 -18.38 -20.52 -12.20
CA THR A 178 -19.80 -20.37 -12.59
C THR A 178 -20.67 -21.51 -12.04
N ALA A 179 -20.18 -22.75 -12.08
CA ALA A 179 -20.88 -23.88 -11.49
C ALA A 179 -20.99 -23.80 -9.96
N MET A 180 -19.97 -23.20 -9.30
CA MET A 180 -19.92 -23.03 -7.84
C MET A 180 -20.85 -21.94 -7.33
N PHE A 181 -20.90 -20.78 -8.01
CA PHE A 181 -21.58 -19.57 -7.54
C PHE A 181 -22.80 -19.17 -8.39
N GLY A 182 -23.00 -19.79 -9.54
CA GLY A 182 -24.08 -19.45 -10.49
C GLY A 182 -23.73 -18.32 -11.46
N SER A 183 -22.56 -17.69 -11.30
CA SER A 183 -22.03 -16.62 -12.13
C SER A 183 -20.51 -16.61 -12.09
N PRO A 184 -19.80 -16.18 -13.17
CA PRO A 184 -18.34 -16.06 -13.17
C PRO A 184 -17.83 -14.90 -12.29
N ILE A 185 -18.66 -13.92 -12.00
CA ILE A 185 -18.38 -12.76 -11.14
C ILE A 185 -19.56 -12.52 -10.20
N PRO A 186 -19.41 -11.70 -9.14
CA PRO A 186 -20.55 -11.29 -8.30
C PRO A 186 -21.68 -10.71 -9.12
N THR A 187 -22.91 -11.14 -8.83
CA THR A 187 -24.10 -10.68 -9.53
C THR A 187 -24.46 -9.25 -9.10
N GLU A 188 -25.13 -8.51 -9.99
CA GLU A 188 -25.65 -7.16 -9.68
C GLU A 188 -26.57 -7.18 -8.43
N GLU A 189 -27.33 -8.26 -8.23
CA GLU A 189 -28.19 -8.41 -7.04
C GLU A 189 -27.37 -8.54 -5.75
N GLU A 190 -26.27 -9.32 -5.74
CA GLU A 190 -25.38 -9.45 -4.59
C GLU A 190 -24.70 -8.11 -4.27
N ILE A 191 -24.19 -7.42 -5.29
CA ILE A 191 -23.51 -6.12 -5.14
C ILE A 191 -24.51 -5.06 -4.62
N SER A 192 -25.69 -4.94 -5.21
CA SER A 192 -26.69 -3.92 -4.86
C SER A 192 -27.17 -4.06 -3.41
N LYS A 193 -27.28 -5.29 -2.89
CA LYS A 193 -27.62 -5.51 -1.49
C LYS A 193 -26.62 -4.93 -0.52
N ILE A 194 -25.33 -4.99 -0.88
CA ILE A 194 -24.23 -4.48 -0.05
C ILE A 194 -24.09 -2.96 -0.19
N LEU A 195 -24.16 -2.43 -1.42
CA LEU A 195 -24.02 -1.01 -1.70
C LEU A 195 -24.98 -0.13 -0.90
N HIS A 196 -26.20 -0.62 -0.62
CA HIS A 196 -27.20 0.10 0.15
C HIS A 196 -26.71 0.43 1.57
N ASP A 197 -25.84 -0.37 2.14
CA ASP A 197 -25.38 -0.26 3.53
C ASP A 197 -24.02 0.45 3.66
N ILE A 198 -23.35 0.79 2.53
CA ILE A 198 -22.04 1.47 2.55
C ILE A 198 -22.22 2.98 2.66
N SER A 199 -22.36 3.48 3.88
CA SER A 199 -22.53 4.91 4.16
C SER A 199 -21.87 5.27 5.50
N ILE A 200 -21.29 6.47 5.60
CA ILE A 200 -20.71 6.98 6.85
C ILE A 200 -21.71 6.98 8.02
N SER A 201 -23.01 7.00 7.73
CA SER A 201 -24.06 6.96 8.76
C SER A 201 -24.16 5.63 9.51
N VAL A 202 -23.51 4.57 9.01
CA VAL A 202 -23.54 3.23 9.64
C VAL A 202 -22.48 3.04 10.72
N ILE A 203 -21.52 3.95 10.84
CA ILE A 203 -20.48 3.94 11.87
C ILE A 203 -20.72 5.05 12.90
N GLU A 204 -20.53 4.75 14.16
CA GLU A 204 -20.52 5.73 15.25
C GLU A 204 -19.18 5.70 15.97
N LEU A 205 -18.59 6.89 16.16
CA LEU A 205 -17.38 7.09 16.94
C LEU A 205 -17.72 7.85 18.21
N ASP A 206 -17.22 7.40 19.35
CA ASP A 206 -17.23 8.13 20.62
C ASP A 206 -15.78 8.49 21.00
N PRO A 207 -15.34 9.73 20.74
CA PRO A 207 -13.98 10.17 21.04
C PRO A 207 -13.64 10.17 22.54
N GLN A 208 -14.65 10.35 23.40
CA GLN A 208 -14.43 10.43 24.86
C GLN A 208 -14.15 9.04 25.46
N ASN A 209 -14.86 8.02 24.98
CA ASN A 209 -14.71 6.66 25.47
C ASN A 209 -13.83 5.80 24.58
N LYS A 210 -13.38 6.33 23.42
CA LYS A 210 -12.64 5.62 22.37
C LYS A 210 -13.38 4.34 21.96
N THR A 211 -14.67 4.47 21.61
CA THR A 211 -15.45 3.34 21.11
C THR A 211 -15.86 3.53 19.66
N VAL A 212 -15.92 2.41 18.93
CA VAL A 212 -16.35 2.31 17.55
C VAL A 212 -17.53 1.36 17.46
N PHE A 213 -18.59 1.74 16.78
CA PHE A 213 -19.78 0.92 16.58
C PHE A 213 -20.23 0.91 15.14
N LEU A 214 -20.26 -0.27 14.54
CA LEU A 214 -20.88 -0.54 13.25
C LEU A 214 -22.34 -0.94 13.47
N LYS A 215 -23.30 -0.10 13.05
CA LYS A 215 -24.73 -0.29 13.35
C LYS A 215 -25.36 -1.51 12.66
N PRO A 216 -25.11 -1.76 11.34
CA PRO A 216 -25.70 -2.91 10.67
C PRO A 216 -24.95 -4.19 11.05
N LYS A 217 -25.73 -5.24 11.31
CA LYS A 217 -25.15 -6.57 11.47
C LYS A 217 -24.51 -7.05 10.16
N GLY A 218 -23.27 -7.51 10.24
CA GLY A 218 -22.51 -7.97 9.06
C GLY A 218 -21.75 -6.86 8.33
N MET A 219 -21.86 -5.59 8.78
CA MET A 219 -20.97 -4.53 8.31
C MET A 219 -19.52 -4.83 8.71
N LYS A 220 -18.58 -4.44 7.88
CA LYS A 220 -17.14 -4.66 8.10
C LYS A 220 -16.33 -3.45 7.66
N LEU A 221 -15.35 -3.10 8.47
CA LEU A 221 -14.26 -2.23 8.08
C LEU A 221 -13.23 -3.02 7.28
N ASP A 222 -12.75 -2.42 6.20
CA ASP A 222 -11.53 -2.81 5.49
C ASP A 222 -10.63 -1.57 5.41
N VAL A 223 -9.56 -1.60 6.17
CA VAL A 223 -8.61 -0.48 6.26
C VAL A 223 -7.39 -0.68 5.32
N GLY A 224 -7.42 -1.68 4.46
CA GLY A 224 -6.30 -2.03 3.57
C GLY A 224 -5.82 -0.89 2.67
N SER A 225 -6.71 0.05 2.33
CA SER A 225 -6.43 1.22 1.49
C SER A 225 -5.76 2.40 2.21
N VAL A 226 -5.53 2.29 3.54
CA VAL A 226 -4.96 3.38 4.35
C VAL A 226 -3.98 2.87 5.40
N ALA A 227 -4.14 1.63 5.87
CA ALA A 227 -3.45 1.14 7.07
C ALA A 227 -1.93 1.08 6.93
N LYS A 228 -1.42 0.75 5.73
CA LYS A 228 0.03 0.67 5.49
C LYS A 228 0.69 2.05 5.52
N GLY A 229 0.08 3.01 4.80
CA GLY A 229 0.57 4.39 4.78
C GLY A 229 0.45 5.06 6.14
N TYR A 230 -0.66 4.83 6.84
CA TYR A 230 -0.86 5.37 8.19
C TYR A 230 0.14 4.80 9.20
N ALA A 231 0.38 3.49 9.18
CA ALA A 231 1.41 2.86 10.01
C ALA A 231 2.81 3.40 9.70
N SER A 232 3.13 3.57 8.41
CA SER A 232 4.41 4.13 7.96
C SER A 232 4.60 5.57 8.43
N GLU A 233 3.54 6.39 8.39
CA GLU A 233 3.58 7.78 8.88
C GLU A 233 3.76 7.85 10.40
N MET A 234 3.10 6.97 11.16
CA MET A 234 3.31 6.87 12.60
C MET A 234 4.77 6.55 12.93
N ILE A 235 5.31 5.51 12.30
CA ILE A 235 6.71 5.09 12.51
C ILE A 235 7.67 6.20 12.11
N LYS A 236 7.43 6.90 10.99
CA LYS A 236 8.23 8.07 10.59
C LYS A 236 8.30 9.11 11.70
N ARG A 237 7.14 9.53 12.23
CA ARG A 237 7.07 10.54 13.31
C ARG A 237 7.77 10.07 14.58
N GLU A 238 7.57 8.82 14.97
CA GLU A 238 8.23 8.22 16.13
C GLU A 238 9.76 8.15 15.96
N LEU A 239 10.27 7.86 14.76
CA LEU A 239 11.70 7.88 14.45
C LEU A 239 12.28 9.30 14.50
N GLU A 240 11.55 10.29 13.98
CA GLU A 240 11.93 11.69 14.03
C GLU A 240 11.99 12.22 15.47
N GLU A 241 11.02 11.85 16.30
CA GLU A 241 11.02 12.16 17.75
C GLU A 241 12.18 11.50 18.48
N LYS A 242 12.61 10.30 18.06
CA LYS A 242 13.79 9.59 18.59
C LYS A 242 15.12 10.17 18.07
N GLY A 243 15.07 11.04 17.07
CA GLY A 243 16.23 11.74 16.54
C GLY A 243 16.98 10.97 15.46
N VAL A 244 16.33 10.07 14.70
CA VAL A 244 16.95 9.40 13.55
C VAL A 244 17.58 10.41 12.61
N THR A 245 18.80 10.11 12.15
CA THR A 245 19.50 11.04 11.24
C THR A 245 18.81 11.08 9.87
N ALA A 246 18.65 9.91 9.24
CA ALA A 246 17.86 9.76 8.03
C ALA A 246 17.45 8.29 7.85
N ALA A 247 16.24 8.06 7.38
CA ALA A 247 15.74 6.73 7.07
C ALA A 247 14.86 6.74 5.82
N LEU A 248 14.80 5.58 5.15
CA LEU A 248 13.88 5.29 4.06
C LEU A 248 13.24 3.93 4.32
N ILE A 249 11.92 3.89 4.35
CA ILE A 249 11.15 2.67 4.58
C ILE A 249 10.26 2.43 3.37
N SER A 250 10.23 1.20 2.87
CA SER A 250 9.33 0.73 1.81
C SER A 250 8.50 -0.42 2.33
N ALA A 251 7.21 -0.23 2.46
CA ALA A 251 6.23 -1.21 2.93
C ALA A 251 5.29 -1.60 1.77
N GLY A 252 5.72 -2.53 0.91
CA GLY A 252 4.91 -3.01 -0.21
C GLY A 252 4.45 -1.92 -1.17
N GLY A 253 5.37 -1.02 -1.56
CA GLY A 253 5.08 0.09 -2.47
C GLY A 253 4.68 1.39 -1.77
N ASN A 254 4.46 1.39 -0.45
CA ASN A 254 4.33 2.60 0.35
C ASN A 254 5.73 3.01 0.82
N ILE A 255 6.26 4.08 0.27
CA ILE A 255 7.60 4.56 0.58
C ILE A 255 7.50 5.84 1.41
N VAL A 256 8.20 5.86 2.53
CA VAL A 256 8.27 7.02 3.42
C VAL A 256 9.73 7.30 3.81
N SER A 257 10.08 8.57 3.85
CA SER A 257 11.37 9.03 4.37
C SER A 257 11.20 9.70 5.74
N ALA A 258 12.13 9.46 6.65
CA ALA A 258 12.20 10.08 7.97
C ALA A 258 13.56 10.75 8.17
N GLY A 259 13.59 11.80 8.99
CA GLY A 259 14.80 12.58 9.27
C GLY A 259 15.24 13.44 8.08
N ASP A 260 16.53 13.66 7.93
CA ASP A 260 17.07 14.62 6.96
C ASP A 260 18.12 13.98 6.05
N VAL A 261 17.70 13.59 4.84
CA VAL A 261 18.57 12.98 3.82
C VAL A 261 19.73 13.89 3.41
N THR A 262 19.62 15.21 3.57
CA THR A 262 20.66 16.15 3.18
C THR A 262 21.91 16.04 4.05
N LYS A 263 21.78 15.53 5.27
CA LYS A 263 22.89 15.28 6.18
C LYS A 263 23.75 14.07 5.79
N VAL A 264 23.17 13.15 5.02
CA VAL A 264 23.77 11.86 4.70
C VAL A 264 24.08 11.67 3.22
N ARG A 265 23.90 12.70 2.41
CA ARG A 265 24.13 12.70 0.97
C ARG A 265 25.08 13.85 0.57
N GLU A 266 25.85 13.63 -0.48
CA GLU A 266 26.75 14.65 -1.05
C GLU A 266 25.98 15.83 -1.62
N PRO A 267 26.55 17.06 -1.57
CA PRO A 267 25.95 18.22 -2.23
C PRO A 267 25.65 17.95 -3.71
N GLY A 268 24.44 18.31 -4.13
CA GLY A 268 23.96 18.07 -5.49
C GLY A 268 23.23 16.72 -5.68
N ASN A 269 23.28 15.82 -4.68
CA ASN A 269 22.57 14.52 -4.68
C ASN A 269 21.82 14.30 -3.35
N GLN A 270 21.29 15.35 -2.77
CA GLN A 270 20.69 15.39 -1.43
C GLN A 270 19.22 14.95 -1.45
N PHE A 271 18.93 13.80 -2.08
CA PHE A 271 17.59 13.21 -2.21
C PHE A 271 17.67 11.68 -2.27
N TYR A 272 16.56 11.01 -2.08
CA TYR A 272 16.38 9.61 -2.44
C TYR A 272 15.87 9.52 -3.88
N THR A 273 16.30 8.47 -4.59
CA THR A 273 15.76 8.12 -5.91
C THR A 273 14.81 6.95 -5.75
N ILE A 274 13.56 7.13 -6.10
CA ILE A 274 12.51 6.13 -6.02
C ILE A 274 12.09 5.72 -7.44
N GLY A 275 12.19 4.43 -7.74
CA GLY A 275 11.64 3.86 -8.98
C GLY A 275 10.15 3.60 -8.85
N VAL A 276 9.36 4.08 -9.80
CA VAL A 276 7.95 3.72 -9.96
C VAL A 276 7.88 2.50 -10.86
N GLU A 277 7.39 1.38 -10.32
CA GLU A 277 7.29 0.12 -11.03
C GLU A 277 6.33 0.19 -12.22
N SER A 278 6.66 -0.53 -13.30
CA SER A 278 5.75 -0.76 -14.41
C SER A 278 4.65 -1.76 -14.00
N PRO A 279 3.36 -1.50 -14.27
CA PRO A 279 2.28 -2.43 -13.97
C PRO A 279 2.39 -3.78 -14.71
N ASP A 280 3.17 -3.86 -15.76
CA ASP A 280 3.41 -5.08 -16.55
C ASP A 280 4.82 -5.66 -16.34
N GLY A 281 5.56 -5.14 -15.37
CA GLY A 281 6.94 -5.55 -15.09
C GLY A 281 7.85 -5.39 -16.31
N GLU A 282 8.73 -6.36 -16.54
CA GLU A 282 9.65 -6.38 -17.70
C GLU A 282 8.96 -6.61 -19.06
N ASN A 283 7.68 -7.03 -19.06
CA ASN A 283 6.92 -7.27 -20.28
C ASN A 283 6.40 -6.00 -20.95
N PHE A 284 6.55 -4.85 -20.30
CA PHE A 284 6.18 -3.58 -20.88
C PHE A 284 7.31 -3.09 -21.78
N GLU A 285 7.15 -3.22 -23.12
CA GLU A 285 8.19 -2.92 -24.12
C GLU A 285 8.81 -1.51 -24.02
N LYS A 286 8.14 -0.58 -23.34
CA LYS A 286 8.57 0.81 -23.16
C LYS A 286 9.49 1.05 -21.95
N PHE A 287 9.46 0.17 -20.94
CA PHE A 287 10.03 0.48 -19.64
C PHE A 287 10.67 -0.78 -19.04
N ASP A 288 11.95 -0.80 -18.86
CA ASP A 288 12.74 -1.87 -18.20
C ASP A 288 12.27 -2.10 -16.73
N GLY A 289 10.97 -2.42 -16.54
CA GLY A 289 10.36 -2.62 -15.22
C GLY A 289 10.09 -1.33 -14.42
N ILE A 290 10.51 -0.15 -14.89
CA ILE A 290 10.35 1.14 -14.19
C ILE A 290 9.80 2.19 -15.15
N VAL A 291 8.65 2.79 -14.81
CA VAL A 291 8.02 3.85 -15.63
C VAL A 291 8.58 5.25 -15.36
N ALA A 292 9.10 5.49 -14.16
CA ALA A 292 9.70 6.77 -13.78
C ALA A 292 10.67 6.60 -12.60
N LYS A 293 11.64 7.53 -12.48
CA LYS A 293 12.47 7.69 -11.28
C LYS A 293 12.15 9.04 -10.66
N LEU A 294 11.79 9.06 -9.39
CA LEU A 294 11.40 10.25 -8.66
C LEU A 294 12.49 10.65 -7.66
N LYS A 295 12.72 11.94 -7.52
CA LYS A 295 13.53 12.52 -6.42
C LYS A 295 12.62 12.87 -5.27
N ILE A 296 12.93 12.36 -4.08
CA ILE A 296 12.24 12.74 -2.85
C ILE A 296 13.22 13.13 -1.75
N THR A 297 12.82 14.01 -0.87
CA THR A 297 13.59 14.41 0.31
C THR A 297 12.87 14.08 1.60
N ASN A 298 11.64 14.52 1.76
CA ASN A 298 10.79 14.31 2.93
C ASN A 298 9.35 13.94 2.53
N GLU A 299 9.15 13.54 1.29
CA GLU A 299 7.85 13.14 0.79
C GLU A 299 7.65 11.62 0.97
N SER A 300 6.40 11.22 0.91
CA SER A 300 5.95 9.84 0.80
C SER A 300 5.51 9.55 -0.63
N VAL A 301 5.80 8.35 -1.12
CA VAL A 301 5.44 7.88 -2.45
C VAL A 301 4.64 6.60 -2.31
N VAL A 302 3.38 6.61 -2.76
CA VAL A 302 2.51 5.44 -2.66
C VAL A 302 1.87 5.13 -4.01
N THR A 303 1.90 3.86 -4.39
CA THR A 303 1.35 3.37 -5.66
C THR A 303 0.22 2.38 -5.42
N SER A 304 -0.95 2.65 -6.01
CA SER A 304 -2.05 1.71 -6.17
C SER A 304 -2.09 1.19 -7.61
N GLY A 305 -2.38 -0.11 -7.81
CA GLY A 305 -2.39 -0.71 -9.14
C GLY A 305 -3.24 -1.97 -9.25
N ASP A 306 -3.59 -2.34 -10.49
CA ASP A 306 -4.45 -3.47 -10.83
C ASP A 306 -3.71 -4.82 -10.90
N TYR A 307 -2.39 -4.83 -10.80
CA TYR A 307 -1.51 -5.95 -11.13
C TYR A 307 -1.07 -6.79 -9.93
N GLN A 308 -1.30 -6.33 -8.70
CA GLN A 308 -0.84 -7.03 -7.50
C GLN A 308 -1.81 -8.14 -7.04
N ARG A 309 -3.11 -7.86 -7.05
CA ARG A 309 -4.17 -8.77 -6.59
C ARG A 309 -5.36 -8.65 -7.53
N PHE A 310 -5.51 -9.58 -8.45
CA PHE A 310 -6.60 -9.61 -9.43
C PHE A 310 -6.98 -11.04 -9.82
N PHE A 311 -8.06 -11.18 -10.55
CA PHE A 311 -8.39 -12.36 -11.35
C PHE A 311 -8.94 -11.92 -12.70
N GLU A 312 -9.00 -12.83 -13.66
CA GLU A 312 -9.56 -12.58 -14.98
C GLU A 312 -10.77 -13.46 -15.21
N ALA A 313 -11.86 -12.84 -15.65
CA ALA A 313 -13.11 -13.50 -16.04
C ALA A 313 -13.76 -12.73 -17.19
N GLU A 314 -14.47 -13.42 -18.08
CA GLU A 314 -15.16 -12.81 -19.23
C GLU A 314 -14.23 -11.91 -20.08
N GLY A 315 -12.93 -12.22 -20.13
CA GLY A 315 -11.92 -11.43 -20.84
C GLY A 315 -11.62 -10.07 -20.22
N LYS A 316 -11.96 -9.85 -18.96
CA LYS A 316 -11.68 -8.63 -18.19
C LYS A 316 -10.90 -8.94 -16.91
N ARG A 317 -10.09 -7.98 -16.50
CA ARG A 317 -9.37 -8.01 -15.21
C ARG A 317 -10.22 -7.37 -14.12
N TYR A 318 -10.31 -8.05 -12.98
CA TYR A 318 -10.99 -7.60 -11.77
C TYR A 318 -9.98 -7.51 -10.64
N CYS A 319 -9.50 -6.31 -10.36
CA CYS A 319 -8.54 -6.05 -9.29
C CYS A 319 -9.23 -5.95 -7.91
N HIS A 320 -8.44 -5.85 -6.87
CA HIS A 320 -8.92 -5.77 -5.48
C HIS A 320 -9.41 -4.36 -5.07
N ILE A 321 -9.20 -3.34 -5.88
CA ILE A 321 -9.58 -1.95 -5.58
C ILE A 321 -10.99 -1.70 -6.12
N ILE A 322 -11.94 -1.55 -5.21
CA ILE A 322 -13.37 -1.51 -5.52
C ILE A 322 -13.87 -0.07 -5.48
N ASP A 323 -14.61 0.34 -6.51
CA ASP A 323 -15.34 1.61 -6.51
C ASP A 323 -16.55 1.50 -5.58
N PRO A 324 -16.61 2.30 -4.49
CA PRO A 324 -17.72 2.26 -3.53
C PRO A 324 -19.07 2.75 -4.13
N ASP A 325 -19.07 3.44 -5.26
CA ASP A 325 -20.28 3.91 -5.91
C ASP A 325 -20.94 2.83 -6.77
N THR A 326 -20.12 2.01 -7.41
CA THR A 326 -20.61 0.96 -8.32
C THR A 326 -20.58 -0.43 -7.69
N GLY A 327 -19.70 -0.66 -6.71
CA GLY A 327 -19.43 -1.96 -6.11
C GLY A 327 -18.58 -2.88 -6.97
N TYR A 328 -18.06 -2.40 -8.11
CA TYR A 328 -17.17 -3.14 -9.00
C TYR A 328 -15.73 -2.68 -8.84
N PRO A 329 -14.75 -3.56 -9.15
CA PRO A 329 -13.36 -3.17 -9.30
C PRO A 329 -13.17 -2.03 -10.29
N ALA A 330 -12.34 -1.05 -9.92
CA ALA A 330 -11.99 0.07 -10.79
C ALA A 330 -11.08 -0.40 -11.94
N ASN A 331 -11.16 0.26 -13.08
CA ASN A 331 -10.46 -0.13 -14.31
C ASN A 331 -10.06 1.05 -15.22
N TYR A 332 -9.98 2.26 -14.69
CA TYR A 332 -9.58 3.43 -15.48
C TYR A 332 -8.06 3.54 -15.69
N TRP A 333 -7.30 3.00 -14.74
CA TRP A 333 -5.84 3.14 -14.67
C TRP A 333 -5.19 1.78 -14.39
N ARG A 334 -3.98 1.58 -14.93
CA ARG A 334 -3.13 0.44 -14.59
C ARG A 334 -2.42 0.64 -13.24
N SER A 335 -1.93 1.86 -13.03
CA SER A 335 -1.40 2.28 -11.73
C SER A 335 -1.51 3.78 -11.52
N VAL A 336 -1.57 4.18 -10.25
CA VAL A 336 -1.54 5.57 -9.81
C VAL A 336 -0.55 5.71 -8.68
N THR A 337 0.46 6.56 -8.87
CA THR A 337 1.45 6.91 -7.86
C THR A 337 1.19 8.31 -7.35
N VAL A 338 1.03 8.46 -6.04
CA VAL A 338 0.82 9.76 -5.36
C VAL A 338 2.05 10.13 -4.54
N VAL A 339 2.40 11.40 -4.57
CA VAL A 339 3.48 11.98 -3.77
C VAL A 339 2.95 13.16 -2.97
N VAL A 340 2.95 13.01 -1.65
CA VAL A 340 2.63 14.03 -0.64
C VAL A 340 3.50 13.81 0.61
N ASN A 341 3.47 14.72 1.58
CA ASN A 341 4.32 14.58 2.78
C ASN A 341 3.86 13.51 3.76
N ASP A 342 2.54 13.34 3.91
CA ASP A 342 1.93 12.39 4.84
C ASP A 342 1.66 11.06 4.13
N SER A 343 2.25 9.96 4.64
CA SER A 343 2.14 8.63 4.02
C SER A 343 0.73 8.03 4.14
N GLY A 344 0.01 8.32 5.21
CA GLY A 344 -1.39 7.89 5.36
C GLY A 344 -2.29 8.55 4.32
N LEU A 345 -2.08 9.86 4.09
CA LEU A 345 -2.79 10.59 3.04
C LEU A 345 -2.39 10.12 1.64
N ALA A 346 -1.11 9.79 1.41
CA ALA A 346 -0.65 9.25 0.13
C ALA A 346 -1.32 7.91 -0.19
N ASP A 347 -1.43 6.99 0.79
CA ASP A 347 -2.10 5.68 0.64
C ASP A 347 -3.59 5.86 0.35
N PHE A 348 -4.27 6.73 1.12
CA PHE A 348 -5.66 7.10 0.88
C PHE A 348 -5.89 7.66 -0.53
N LEU A 349 -5.09 8.65 -0.93
CA LEU A 349 -5.26 9.35 -2.22
C LEU A 349 -4.87 8.47 -3.41
N SER A 350 -3.87 7.59 -3.30
CA SER A 350 -3.50 6.69 -4.39
C SER A 350 -4.66 5.75 -4.76
N THR A 351 -5.38 5.27 -3.75
CA THR A 351 -6.60 4.47 -3.93
C THR A 351 -7.75 5.31 -4.47
N ALA A 352 -8.00 6.50 -3.93
CA ALA A 352 -9.09 7.39 -4.40
C ALA A 352 -8.91 7.76 -5.87
N LEU A 353 -7.72 8.20 -6.26
CA LEU A 353 -7.40 8.60 -7.63
C LEU A 353 -7.41 7.40 -8.59
N PHE A 354 -7.05 6.20 -8.12
CA PHE A 354 -7.15 4.99 -8.92
C PHE A 354 -8.60 4.63 -9.28
N VAL A 355 -9.53 4.91 -8.37
CA VAL A 355 -10.97 4.65 -8.55
C VAL A 355 -11.64 5.71 -9.42
N MET A 356 -11.15 6.95 -9.43
CA MET A 356 -11.72 8.06 -10.16
C MET A 356 -11.60 7.87 -11.67
N SER A 357 -12.65 8.25 -12.41
CA SER A 357 -12.60 8.43 -13.86
C SER A 357 -11.64 9.58 -14.24
N PRO A 358 -11.17 9.65 -15.50
CA PRO A 358 -10.30 10.75 -15.96
C PRO A 358 -10.87 12.15 -15.72
N SER A 359 -12.20 12.34 -15.83
CA SER A 359 -12.85 13.63 -15.57
C SER A 359 -12.89 13.98 -14.09
N GLU A 360 -13.10 13.00 -13.21
CA GLU A 360 -13.05 13.21 -11.75
C GLU A 360 -11.61 13.51 -11.29
N VAL A 361 -10.61 12.83 -11.88
CA VAL A 361 -9.19 13.14 -11.63
C VAL A 361 -8.86 14.58 -12.03
N GLU A 362 -9.31 15.06 -13.20
CA GLU A 362 -9.07 16.44 -13.66
C GLU A 362 -9.67 17.44 -12.67
N GLU A 363 -10.89 17.22 -12.20
CA GLU A 363 -11.56 18.07 -11.22
C GLU A 363 -10.82 18.06 -9.88
N PHE A 364 -10.48 16.88 -9.37
CA PHE A 364 -9.74 16.71 -8.12
C PHE A 364 -8.37 17.39 -8.17
N MET A 365 -7.56 17.12 -9.18
CA MET A 365 -6.21 17.69 -9.32
C MET A 365 -6.21 19.20 -9.57
N ASN A 366 -7.29 19.74 -10.11
CA ASN A 366 -7.50 21.17 -10.22
C ASN A 366 -7.81 21.84 -8.87
N ALA A 367 -8.48 21.14 -7.97
CA ALA A 367 -8.81 21.61 -6.63
C ALA A 367 -7.63 21.43 -5.63
N HIS A 368 -6.80 20.39 -5.78
CA HIS A 368 -5.74 19.99 -4.85
C HIS A 368 -4.34 20.11 -5.50
N LYS A 369 -3.84 21.34 -5.62
CA LYS A 369 -2.57 21.64 -6.32
C LYS A 369 -1.32 21.17 -5.56
N ASP A 370 -1.42 20.89 -4.28
CA ASP A 370 -0.38 20.34 -3.41
C ASP A 370 -0.19 18.81 -3.59
N VAL A 371 -1.14 18.13 -4.23
CA VAL A 371 -1.04 16.72 -4.58
C VAL A 371 -0.30 16.56 -5.90
N LYS A 372 0.70 15.68 -5.92
CA LYS A 372 1.43 15.28 -7.13
C LYS A 372 1.06 13.84 -7.47
N ALA A 373 0.76 13.56 -8.73
CA ALA A 373 0.35 12.22 -9.14
C ALA A 373 0.90 11.83 -10.51
N LEU A 374 1.21 10.53 -10.66
CA LEU A 374 1.60 9.88 -11.91
C LEU A 374 0.62 8.74 -12.19
N PHE A 375 0.01 8.76 -13.36
CA PHE A 375 -0.94 7.75 -13.80
C PHE A 375 -0.35 6.96 -14.97
N VAL A 376 -0.56 5.66 -14.96
CA VAL A 376 -0.27 4.78 -16.09
C VAL A 376 -1.59 4.28 -16.65
N THR A 377 -1.83 4.52 -17.94
CA THR A 377 -3.04 4.09 -18.66
C THR A 377 -2.87 2.69 -19.26
N ASP A 378 -3.96 2.08 -19.74
CA ASP A 378 -3.95 0.75 -20.37
C ASP A 378 -3.03 0.66 -21.59
N ASP A 379 -2.92 1.75 -22.37
CA ASP A 379 -2.02 1.84 -23.51
C ASP A 379 -0.58 2.22 -23.14
N GLY A 380 -0.28 2.27 -21.83
CA GLY A 380 1.04 2.56 -21.27
C GLY A 380 1.49 4.01 -21.38
N ASN A 381 0.57 4.94 -21.62
CA ASN A 381 0.92 6.35 -21.53
C ASN A 381 1.02 6.79 -20.06
N ILE A 382 1.93 7.73 -19.81
CA ILE A 382 2.14 8.34 -18.50
C ILE A 382 1.52 9.72 -18.51
N GLN A 383 0.69 10.01 -17.50
CA GLN A 383 0.15 11.34 -17.24
C GLN A 383 0.70 11.85 -15.92
N LEU A 384 1.23 13.06 -15.91
CA LEU A 384 1.81 13.72 -14.74
C LEU A 384 0.93 14.90 -14.33
N TRP A 385 0.63 14.99 -13.04
CA TRP A 385 -0.21 16.03 -12.45
C TRP A 385 0.47 16.71 -11.27
N GLY A 386 0.10 17.97 -11.01
CA GLY A 386 0.79 18.80 -10.02
C GLY A 386 2.24 19.07 -10.46
N ASP A 387 3.13 19.35 -9.52
CA ASP A 387 4.56 19.56 -9.78
C ASP A 387 5.34 18.24 -9.90
N MET A 388 4.70 17.15 -10.37
CA MET A 388 5.33 15.83 -10.50
C MET A 388 6.49 15.86 -11.51
N ASN A 389 6.40 16.69 -12.57
CA ASN A 389 7.48 16.85 -13.56
C ASN A 389 8.81 17.28 -12.92
N ASP A 390 8.77 18.08 -11.87
CA ASP A 390 9.97 18.58 -11.19
C ASP A 390 10.67 17.50 -10.36
N MET A 391 9.94 16.44 -10.05
CA MET A 391 10.44 15.29 -9.30
C MET A 391 11.00 14.19 -10.19
N VAL A 392 10.59 14.12 -11.45
CA VAL A 392 11.05 13.08 -12.37
C VAL A 392 12.52 13.33 -12.76
N ILE A 393 13.36 12.31 -12.59
CA ILE A 393 14.73 12.32 -13.08
C ILE A 393 14.67 12.01 -14.58
N GLY A 394 15.02 12.97 -15.41
CA GLY A 394 15.23 12.74 -16.85
C GLY A 394 16.38 11.77 -17.09
N ASP A 395 16.31 11.06 -18.22
CA ASP A 395 17.37 10.15 -18.68
C ASP A 395 18.70 10.88 -18.92
#